data_c0d894caa0551628cbdc1c802425f6ff
#
_entry.id   c0d894caa0551628cbdc1c802425f6ff
#
_cell.length_a   1.000
_cell.length_b   1.000
_cell.length_c   1.000
_cell.angle_alpha   90.00
_cell.angle_beta   90.00
_cell.angle_gamma   90.00
#
_symmetry.space_group_name_H-M   'P 1'
#
loop_
_entity.id
_entity.type
_entity.pdbx_description
1 polymer ?
#
loop_
_entity_poly.entity_id
_entity_poly.type
_entity_poly.pdbx_seq_one_letter_code
_entity_poly.pdbx_strand_id
1 'polypeptide(L)'
;VAPPELTSTLREDLVATGGPLFAISETQKYGHVTYFWNGNRSGKVCEELETYEEIPSDVIPFEQAPAMKSKEITEKMVENMASKKFDFLRCNFPNGDMVGHTGVLDAVIYSMECVDNGLQAILEAADKYGYTVCITADHGNADQMTETKKGKTSVRTAHSLNPVPFIIYDKEQDWKVLDGSYGLANVAPTVVKMMGLT
;
A
#
# COMPACT_ATOMS: atom_id res chain seq x y z
N VAL A 1 -16.89 -4.23 -20.87
CA VAL A 1 -16.35 -2.89 -21.13
C VAL A 1 -14.86 -2.94 -20.78
N ALA A 2 -13.98 -2.61 -21.72
CA ALA A 2 -12.56 -2.51 -21.42
C ALA A 2 -12.33 -1.36 -20.42
N PRO A 3 -11.46 -1.53 -19.40
CA PRO A 3 -11.13 -0.45 -18.52
C PRO A 3 -10.45 0.69 -19.31
N PRO A 4 -10.71 1.97 -18.95
CA PRO A 4 -10.07 3.08 -19.62
C PRO A 4 -8.55 3.02 -19.41
N GLU A 5 -7.78 3.27 -20.45
CA GLU A 5 -6.34 3.53 -20.31
C GLU A 5 -6.14 4.92 -19.68
N LEU A 6 -5.39 4.96 -18.59
CA LEU A 6 -5.00 6.19 -17.93
C LEU A 6 -3.65 6.65 -18.51
N THR A 7 -3.62 7.87 -19.04
CA THR A 7 -2.46 8.41 -19.75
C THR A 7 -1.56 9.32 -18.91
N SER A 8 -1.92 9.55 -17.65
CA SER A 8 -1.11 10.34 -16.72
C SER A 8 -1.25 9.68 -15.35
N THR A 9 -0.20 9.01 -14.92
CA THR A 9 -0.14 8.35 -13.63
C THR A 9 1.04 8.92 -12.83
N LEU A 10 0.98 8.81 -11.50
CA LEU A 10 2.08 9.23 -10.63
C LEU A 10 3.43 8.63 -11.07
N ARG A 11 3.42 7.38 -11.58
CA ARG A 11 4.63 6.75 -12.11
C ARG A 11 5.28 7.54 -13.23
N GLU A 12 4.49 8.03 -14.19
CA GLU A 12 5.01 8.79 -15.34
C GLU A 12 5.60 10.12 -14.89
N ASP A 13 4.93 10.78 -13.94
CA ASP A 13 5.44 12.04 -13.38
C ASP A 13 6.79 11.79 -12.67
N LEU A 14 6.91 10.72 -11.88
CA LEU A 14 8.13 10.35 -11.18
C LEU A 14 9.26 9.96 -12.13
N VAL A 15 8.98 9.13 -13.14
CA VAL A 15 9.97 8.72 -14.16
C VAL A 15 10.45 9.93 -14.98
N ALA A 16 9.57 10.88 -15.27
CA ALA A 16 9.93 12.10 -16.00
C ALA A 16 10.95 12.97 -15.25
N THR A 17 11.04 12.86 -13.92
CA THR A 17 12.05 13.55 -13.12
C THR A 17 13.40 12.84 -13.09
N GLY A 18 13.50 11.62 -13.63
CA GLY A 18 14.70 10.78 -13.57
C GLY A 18 14.90 10.08 -12.22
N GLY A 19 13.92 10.14 -11.32
CA GLY A 19 14.00 9.53 -9.98
C GLY A 19 13.78 8.02 -10.02
N PRO A 20 14.68 7.21 -9.44
CA PRO A 20 14.50 5.77 -9.36
C PRO A 20 13.34 5.37 -8.44
N LEU A 21 12.56 4.37 -8.87
CA LEU A 21 11.36 3.90 -8.20
C LEU A 21 11.48 2.43 -7.79
N PHE A 22 10.95 2.10 -6.61
CA PHE A 22 10.84 0.74 -6.13
C PHE A 22 9.39 0.38 -5.80
N ALA A 23 8.96 -0.81 -6.21
CA ALA A 23 7.63 -1.34 -5.87
C ALA A 23 7.74 -2.80 -5.43
N ILE A 24 7.07 -3.14 -4.34
CA ILE A 24 7.05 -4.48 -3.79
C ILE A 24 5.69 -4.87 -3.22
N SER A 25 5.30 -6.09 -3.44
CA SER A 25 4.25 -6.78 -2.71
C SER A 25 4.45 -8.29 -2.86
N GLU A 26 3.68 -9.06 -2.12
CA GLU A 26 3.57 -10.49 -2.43
C GLU A 26 2.61 -10.72 -3.61
N THR A 27 2.63 -11.95 -4.17
CA THR A 27 1.89 -12.35 -5.38
C THR A 27 0.43 -11.89 -5.38
N GLN A 28 -0.26 -11.95 -4.22
CA GLN A 28 -1.69 -11.61 -4.09
C GLN A 28 -2.01 -10.15 -4.45
N LYS A 29 -1.10 -9.23 -4.22
CA LYS A 29 -1.27 -7.80 -4.50
C LYS A 29 -0.15 -7.20 -5.35
N TYR A 30 0.71 -8.03 -5.97
CA TYR A 30 1.76 -7.55 -6.86
C TYR A 30 1.21 -6.74 -8.03
N GLY A 31 0.09 -7.17 -8.62
CA GLY A 31 -0.61 -6.43 -9.65
C GLY A 31 -1.12 -5.05 -9.19
N HIS A 32 -1.39 -4.87 -7.88
CA HIS A 32 -1.86 -3.60 -7.34
C HIS A 32 -0.74 -2.56 -7.27
N VAL A 33 0.48 -2.97 -6.96
CA VAL A 33 1.66 -2.07 -6.93
C VAL A 33 2.35 -1.92 -8.29
N THR A 34 1.92 -2.66 -9.32
CA THR A 34 2.47 -2.61 -10.67
C THR A 34 1.40 -2.27 -11.70
N TYR A 35 0.63 -3.25 -12.17
CA TYR A 35 -0.33 -3.10 -13.26
C TYR A 35 -1.39 -2.02 -12.99
N PHE A 36 -2.12 -2.10 -11.86
CA PHE A 36 -3.18 -1.12 -11.54
C PHE A 36 -2.59 0.24 -11.21
N TRP A 37 -1.49 0.29 -10.48
CA TRP A 37 -0.77 1.52 -10.20
C TRP A 37 -0.32 2.23 -11.50
N ASN A 38 0.02 1.45 -12.49
CA ASN A 38 0.49 1.92 -13.79
C ASN A 38 -0.67 2.25 -14.76
N GLY A 39 -1.88 2.44 -14.27
CA GLY A 39 -3.04 2.80 -15.08
C GLY A 39 -3.51 1.68 -16.00
N ASN A 40 -3.54 0.44 -15.50
CA ASN A 40 -3.90 -0.78 -16.21
C ASN A 40 -2.95 -1.13 -17.39
N ARG A 41 -1.69 -0.77 -17.24
CA ARG A 41 -0.64 -1.07 -18.23
C ARG A 41 0.43 -1.98 -17.64
N SER A 42 0.78 -3.03 -18.38
CA SER A 42 1.88 -3.93 -18.02
C SER A 42 3.24 -3.33 -18.36
N GLY A 43 4.27 -3.83 -17.68
CA GLY A 43 5.65 -3.44 -17.93
C GLY A 43 6.05 -2.13 -17.26
N LYS A 44 7.25 -1.68 -17.57
CA LYS A 44 7.85 -0.45 -17.07
C LYS A 44 7.84 0.63 -18.15
N VAL A 45 7.81 1.89 -17.73
CA VAL A 45 8.05 3.04 -18.64
C VAL A 45 9.54 3.19 -18.91
N CYS A 46 10.35 2.98 -17.86
CA CYS A 46 11.81 3.06 -17.93
C CYS A 46 12.44 1.91 -17.15
N GLU A 47 13.09 0.99 -17.86
CA GLU A 47 13.70 -0.19 -17.25
C GLU A 47 14.82 0.15 -16.25
N GLU A 48 15.55 1.25 -16.51
CA GLU A 48 16.66 1.69 -15.69
C GLU A 48 16.22 2.34 -14.37
N LEU A 49 15.02 2.96 -14.36
CA LEU A 49 14.52 3.71 -13.21
C LEU A 49 13.54 2.92 -12.35
N GLU A 50 12.91 1.88 -12.88
CA GLU A 50 11.85 1.16 -12.17
C GLU A 50 12.31 -0.22 -11.74
N THR A 51 12.25 -0.52 -10.45
CA THR A 51 12.50 -1.84 -9.88
C THR A 51 11.22 -2.37 -9.26
N TYR A 52 10.77 -3.54 -9.72
CA TYR A 52 9.59 -4.24 -9.20
C TYR A 52 10.02 -5.58 -8.62
N GLU A 53 9.65 -5.83 -7.37
CA GLU A 53 9.97 -7.07 -6.66
C GLU A 53 8.69 -7.78 -6.21
N GLU A 54 8.60 -9.06 -6.51
CA GLU A 54 7.51 -9.92 -6.08
C GLU A 54 8.00 -10.91 -5.04
N ILE A 55 7.32 -10.96 -3.89
CA ILE A 55 7.51 -12.01 -2.89
C ILE A 55 6.49 -13.11 -3.16
N PRO A 56 6.91 -14.35 -3.45
CA PRO A 56 5.97 -15.45 -3.68
C PRO A 56 5.08 -15.69 -2.46
N SER A 57 3.74 -15.63 -2.68
CA SER A 57 2.76 -15.95 -1.64
C SER A 57 2.75 -17.45 -1.35
N ASP A 58 2.44 -17.81 -0.11
CA ASP A 58 2.20 -19.20 0.26
C ASP A 58 0.90 -19.71 -0.36
N VAL A 59 0.88 -20.98 -0.76
CA VAL A 59 -0.31 -21.65 -1.35
C VAL A 59 -1.04 -22.42 -0.25
N ILE A 60 -1.49 -21.68 0.77
CA ILE A 60 -2.27 -22.19 1.91
C ILE A 60 -3.40 -21.21 2.23
N PRO A 61 -4.48 -21.63 2.93
CA PRO A 61 -5.52 -20.72 3.38
C PRO A 61 -4.95 -19.58 4.24
N PHE A 62 -5.42 -18.36 3.99
CA PHE A 62 -4.86 -17.15 4.64
C PHE A 62 -5.00 -17.16 6.16
N GLU A 63 -6.08 -17.72 6.69
CA GLU A 63 -6.29 -17.87 8.13
C GLU A 63 -5.31 -18.85 8.80
N GLN A 64 -4.64 -19.69 8.04
CA GLN A 64 -3.62 -20.62 8.56
C GLN A 64 -2.21 -19.98 8.58
N ALA A 65 -1.98 -18.94 7.79
CA ALA A 65 -0.75 -18.16 7.80
C ALA A 65 -1.06 -16.65 7.71
N PRO A 66 -1.75 -16.08 8.70
CA PRO A 66 -2.27 -14.71 8.62
C PRO A 66 -1.19 -13.62 8.63
N ALA A 67 0.05 -13.94 9.01
CA ALA A 67 1.19 -13.03 8.83
C ALA A 67 1.47 -12.76 7.35
N MET A 68 1.08 -13.68 6.47
CA MET A 68 1.39 -13.63 5.04
C MET A 68 2.89 -13.33 4.82
N LYS A 69 3.24 -12.43 3.91
CA LYS A 69 4.63 -12.03 3.64
C LYS A 69 4.97 -10.64 4.20
N SER A 70 4.25 -10.20 5.24
CA SER A 70 4.47 -8.86 5.82
C SER A 70 5.90 -8.65 6.29
N LYS A 71 6.53 -9.67 6.87
CA LYS A 71 7.91 -9.61 7.33
C LYS A 71 8.88 -9.41 6.16
N GLU A 72 8.79 -10.24 5.14
CA GLU A 72 9.68 -10.19 3.98
C GLU A 72 9.52 -8.88 3.21
N ILE A 73 8.28 -8.39 3.04
CA ILE A 73 8.01 -7.08 2.43
C ILE A 73 8.67 -5.96 3.24
N THR A 74 8.53 -6.00 4.58
CA THR A 74 9.13 -5.02 5.48
C THR A 74 10.65 -5.02 5.40
N GLU A 75 11.27 -6.19 5.47
CA GLU A 75 12.73 -6.34 5.39
C GLU A 75 13.27 -5.76 4.08
N LYS A 76 12.60 -6.03 2.96
CA LYS A 76 12.95 -5.49 1.66
C LYS A 76 12.74 -3.97 1.55
N MET A 77 11.66 -3.45 2.11
CA MET A 77 11.46 -2.00 2.18
C MET A 77 12.58 -1.32 2.96
N VAL A 78 12.91 -1.80 4.15
CA VAL A 78 13.98 -1.25 5.00
C VAL A 78 15.34 -1.35 4.31
N GLU A 79 15.66 -2.48 3.68
CA GLU A 79 16.89 -2.68 2.90
C GLU A 79 17.02 -1.63 1.78
N ASN A 80 15.95 -1.44 1.02
CA ASN A 80 15.96 -0.50 -0.09
C ASN A 80 15.97 0.97 0.36
N MET A 81 15.32 1.30 1.47
CA MET A 81 15.44 2.63 2.10
C MET A 81 16.88 2.89 2.56
N ALA A 82 17.54 1.90 3.18
CA ALA A 82 18.93 2.00 3.63
C ALA A 82 19.92 2.19 2.47
N SER A 83 19.62 1.63 1.31
CA SER A 83 20.45 1.76 0.11
C SER A 83 20.51 3.18 -0.44
N LYS A 84 19.50 4.01 -0.15
CA LYS A 84 19.28 5.36 -0.72
C LYS A 84 19.33 5.41 -2.26
N LYS A 85 19.00 4.31 -2.92
CA LYS A 85 18.99 4.22 -4.38
C LYS A 85 17.70 4.73 -4.99
N PHE A 86 16.63 4.80 -4.21
CA PHE A 86 15.29 5.08 -4.71
C PHE A 86 14.75 6.38 -4.11
N ASP A 87 14.20 7.22 -4.95
CA ASP A 87 13.55 8.47 -4.54
C ASP A 87 12.10 8.21 -4.13
N PHE A 88 11.49 7.15 -4.68
CA PHE A 88 10.13 6.75 -4.34
C PHE A 88 10.06 5.23 -4.16
N LEU A 89 9.57 4.80 -2.98
CA LEU A 89 9.34 3.39 -2.68
C LEU A 89 7.86 3.20 -2.35
N ARG A 90 7.26 2.11 -2.85
CA ARG A 90 5.90 1.71 -2.48
C ARG A 90 5.81 0.24 -2.19
N CYS A 91 5.03 -0.11 -1.21
CA CYS A 91 4.66 -1.49 -0.92
C CYS A 91 3.16 -1.62 -0.69
N ASN A 92 2.66 -2.84 -0.78
CA ASN A 92 1.33 -3.19 -0.33
C ASN A 92 1.43 -4.40 0.60
N PHE A 93 0.75 -4.31 1.75
CA PHE A 93 0.50 -5.41 2.65
C PHE A 93 -0.91 -5.94 2.38
N PRO A 94 -1.06 -7.13 1.76
CA PRO A 94 -2.40 -7.66 1.42
C PRO A 94 -3.20 -8.13 2.63
N ASN A 95 -2.59 -8.16 3.78
CA ASN A 95 -3.04 -8.77 5.02
C ASN A 95 -4.50 -8.43 5.38
N GLY A 96 -4.83 -7.14 5.51
CA GLY A 96 -6.17 -6.70 5.90
C GLY A 96 -7.27 -7.11 4.93
N ASP A 97 -6.96 -7.18 3.65
CA ASP A 97 -7.89 -7.60 2.61
C ASP A 97 -7.99 -9.13 2.52
N MET A 98 -6.87 -9.81 2.27
CA MET A 98 -6.87 -11.24 2.01
C MET A 98 -7.30 -12.06 3.23
N VAL A 99 -6.79 -11.74 4.42
CA VAL A 99 -7.21 -12.40 5.66
C VAL A 99 -8.61 -11.95 6.06
N GLY A 100 -8.98 -10.68 5.80
CA GLY A 100 -10.33 -10.16 6.01
C GLY A 100 -11.40 -10.94 5.29
N HIS A 101 -11.14 -11.38 4.06
CA HIS A 101 -12.05 -12.22 3.28
C HIS A 101 -12.33 -13.60 3.90
N THR A 102 -11.50 -14.08 4.81
CA THR A 102 -11.74 -15.37 5.50
C THR A 102 -12.86 -15.27 6.55
N GLY A 103 -13.10 -14.07 7.08
CA GLY A 103 -14.06 -13.86 8.16
C GLY A 103 -13.61 -14.38 9.53
N VAL A 104 -12.37 -14.84 9.67
CA VAL A 104 -11.80 -15.35 10.91
C VAL A 104 -11.16 -14.20 11.69
N LEU A 105 -11.88 -13.67 12.69
CA LEU A 105 -11.50 -12.46 13.41
C LEU A 105 -10.11 -12.56 14.06
N ASP A 106 -9.80 -13.67 14.75
CA ASP A 106 -8.51 -13.83 15.43
C ASP A 106 -7.34 -13.85 14.43
N ALA A 107 -7.54 -14.43 13.24
CA ALA A 107 -6.56 -14.40 12.17
C ALA A 107 -6.35 -12.97 11.64
N VAL A 108 -7.43 -12.20 11.50
CA VAL A 108 -7.36 -10.79 11.06
C VAL A 108 -6.63 -9.94 12.09
N ILE A 109 -6.94 -10.10 13.39
CA ILE A 109 -6.24 -9.35 14.46
C ILE A 109 -4.74 -9.62 14.38
N TYR A 110 -4.32 -10.88 14.39
CA TYR A 110 -2.91 -11.24 14.29
C TYR A 110 -2.26 -10.71 13.00
N SER A 111 -2.98 -10.79 11.89
CA SER A 111 -2.54 -10.27 10.60
C SER A 111 -2.25 -8.77 10.64
N MET A 112 -3.13 -8.00 11.28
CA MET A 112 -2.96 -6.54 11.43
C MET A 112 -1.84 -6.19 12.42
N GLU A 113 -1.63 -6.98 13.48
CA GLU A 113 -0.47 -6.84 14.37
C GLU A 113 0.85 -7.06 13.62
N CYS A 114 0.88 -8.00 12.67
CA CYS A 114 2.06 -8.20 11.80
C CYS A 114 2.32 -6.99 10.90
N VAL A 115 1.27 -6.38 10.34
CA VAL A 115 1.38 -5.15 9.54
C VAL A 115 1.85 -3.98 10.39
N ASP A 116 1.32 -3.82 11.61
CA ASP A 116 1.71 -2.76 12.54
C ASP A 116 3.20 -2.84 12.91
N ASN A 117 3.69 -4.06 13.22
CA ASN A 117 5.11 -4.29 13.46
C ASN A 117 5.98 -3.96 12.22
N GLY A 118 5.52 -4.32 11.02
CA GLY A 118 6.20 -3.98 9.78
C GLY A 118 6.23 -2.48 9.55
N LEU A 119 5.11 -1.80 9.81
CA LEU A 119 5.00 -0.36 9.70
C LEU A 119 5.93 0.36 10.69
N GLN A 120 6.02 -0.10 11.94
CA GLN A 120 6.97 0.44 12.91
C GLN A 120 8.40 0.41 12.36
N ALA A 121 8.85 -0.73 11.82
CA ALA A 121 10.19 -0.85 11.26
C ALA A 121 10.43 0.08 10.05
N ILE A 122 9.41 0.28 9.21
CA ILE A 122 9.48 1.22 8.08
C ILE A 122 9.58 2.67 8.59
N LEU A 123 8.81 3.05 9.62
CA LEU A 123 8.88 4.40 10.21
C LEU A 123 10.24 4.68 10.86
N GLU A 124 10.80 3.71 11.59
CA GLU A 124 12.16 3.80 12.15
C GLU A 124 13.22 3.96 11.05
N ALA A 125 13.07 3.23 9.93
CA ALA A 125 13.94 3.38 8.77
C ALA A 125 13.76 4.75 8.09
N ALA A 126 12.52 5.24 8.01
CA ALA A 126 12.23 6.56 7.47
C ALA A 126 12.93 7.67 8.27
N ASP A 127 12.85 7.62 9.59
CA ASP A 127 13.56 8.51 10.50
C ASP A 127 15.08 8.49 10.29
N LYS A 128 15.61 7.28 10.11
CA LYS A 128 17.05 7.07 9.98
C LYS A 128 17.60 7.50 8.62
N TYR A 129 16.81 7.32 7.57
CA TYR A 129 17.28 7.51 6.20
C TYR A 129 16.66 8.73 5.51
N GLY A 130 15.81 9.50 6.21
CA GLY A 130 15.25 10.76 5.72
C GLY A 130 14.17 10.57 4.66
N TYR A 131 13.21 9.67 4.92
CA TYR A 131 12.03 9.48 4.06
C TYR A 131 10.78 10.00 4.75
N THR A 132 9.91 10.65 3.98
CA THR A 132 8.51 10.88 4.36
C THR A 132 7.70 9.64 4.03
N VAL A 133 6.81 9.18 4.93
CA VAL A 133 5.96 8.01 4.73
C VAL A 133 4.50 8.41 4.59
N CYS A 134 3.87 8.00 3.50
CA CYS A 134 2.42 8.11 3.31
C CYS A 134 1.78 6.73 3.51
N ILE A 135 0.82 6.63 4.43
CA ILE A 135 0.13 5.40 4.78
C ILE A 135 -1.33 5.54 4.38
N THR A 136 -1.84 4.62 3.58
CA THR A 136 -3.24 4.62 3.15
C THR A 136 -3.71 3.20 2.83
N ALA A 137 -4.98 3.06 2.47
CA ALA A 137 -5.55 1.84 1.91
C ALA A 137 -6.36 2.17 0.65
N ASP A 138 -6.54 1.19 -0.23
CA ASP A 138 -7.35 1.32 -1.44
C ASP A 138 -8.85 1.11 -1.15
N HIS A 139 -9.19 0.35 -0.13
CA HIS A 139 -10.54 0.11 0.38
C HIS A 139 -10.49 -0.47 1.80
N GLY A 140 -11.63 -0.54 2.46
CA GLY A 140 -11.79 -1.24 3.73
C GLY A 140 -12.20 -2.71 3.53
N ASN A 141 -11.85 -3.55 4.48
CA ASN A 141 -12.27 -4.94 4.62
C ASN A 141 -12.21 -5.36 6.09
N ALA A 142 -11.00 -5.48 6.66
CA ALA A 142 -10.76 -5.85 8.05
C ALA A 142 -11.37 -4.87 9.08
N ASP A 143 -11.65 -3.64 8.67
CA ASP A 143 -12.31 -2.60 9.48
C ASP A 143 -13.77 -2.94 9.81
N GLN A 144 -14.41 -3.84 9.05
CA GLN A 144 -15.80 -4.22 9.24
C GLN A 144 -16.01 -5.72 9.05
N MET A 145 -15.72 -6.50 10.08
CA MET A 145 -15.79 -7.98 10.07
C MET A 145 -17.20 -8.55 10.27
N THR A 146 -18.16 -7.73 10.66
CA THR A 146 -19.55 -8.15 10.88
C THR A 146 -20.55 -7.22 10.22
N GLU A 147 -21.70 -7.75 9.88
CA GLU A 147 -22.86 -6.97 9.42
C GLU A 147 -24.14 -7.45 10.11
N THR A 148 -25.05 -6.52 10.40
CA THR A 148 -26.37 -6.84 10.95
C THR A 148 -27.45 -6.54 9.92
N LYS A 149 -28.12 -7.60 9.46
CA LYS A 149 -29.26 -7.50 8.55
C LYS A 149 -30.49 -8.10 9.20
N LYS A 150 -31.60 -7.35 9.23
CA LYS A 150 -32.88 -7.79 9.82
C LYS A 150 -32.75 -8.35 11.24
N GLY A 151 -31.91 -7.71 12.07
CA GLY A 151 -31.68 -8.12 13.45
C GLY A 151 -30.80 -9.38 13.65
N LYS A 152 -30.20 -9.90 12.58
CA LYS A 152 -29.24 -11.03 12.66
C LYS A 152 -27.85 -10.51 12.31
N THR A 153 -26.91 -10.74 13.20
CA THR A 153 -25.50 -10.46 12.95
C THR A 153 -24.84 -11.67 12.29
N SER A 154 -24.11 -11.41 11.22
CA SER A 154 -23.34 -12.41 10.47
C SER A 154 -21.93 -11.87 10.17
N VAL A 155 -21.02 -12.77 9.86
CA VAL A 155 -19.68 -12.42 9.38
C VAL A 155 -19.79 -11.72 8.03
N ARG A 156 -19.04 -10.65 7.86
CA ARG A 156 -18.87 -9.93 6.61
C ARG A 156 -17.49 -10.25 6.02
N THR A 157 -17.48 -10.65 4.77
CA THR A 157 -16.25 -10.99 4.03
C THR A 157 -16.07 -10.14 2.77
N ALA A 158 -16.88 -9.10 2.61
CA ALA A 158 -16.82 -8.18 1.47
C ALA A 158 -16.17 -6.87 1.86
N HIS A 159 -15.59 -6.18 0.87
CA HIS A 159 -15.04 -4.83 1.07
C HIS A 159 -16.07 -3.88 1.68
N SER A 160 -15.63 -3.02 2.58
CA SER A 160 -16.44 -1.95 3.15
C SER A 160 -16.35 -0.68 2.30
N LEU A 161 -17.32 0.21 2.47
CA LEU A 161 -17.30 1.57 1.91
C LEU A 161 -16.89 2.61 2.95
N ASN A 162 -16.34 2.16 4.06
CA ASN A 162 -15.86 3.05 5.11
C ASN A 162 -14.68 3.89 4.60
N PRO A 163 -14.52 5.11 5.12
CA PRO A 163 -13.33 5.91 4.83
C PRO A 163 -12.05 5.17 5.21
N VAL A 164 -11.04 5.26 4.36
CA VAL A 164 -9.70 4.72 4.63
C VAL A 164 -8.82 5.81 5.24
N PRO A 165 -7.83 5.44 6.07
CA PRO A 165 -6.89 6.43 6.60
C PRO A 165 -6.01 7.00 5.48
N PHE A 166 -5.59 8.25 5.64
CA PHE A 166 -4.46 8.83 4.92
C PHE A 166 -3.58 9.56 5.94
N ILE A 167 -2.41 9.02 6.21
CA ILE A 167 -1.48 9.49 7.23
C ILE A 167 -0.19 9.90 6.54
N ILE A 168 0.32 11.09 6.86
CA ILE A 168 1.65 11.54 6.47
C ILE A 168 2.52 11.53 7.72
N TYR A 169 3.59 10.76 7.69
CA TYR A 169 4.60 10.73 8.73
C TYR A 169 5.90 11.33 8.20
N ASP A 170 6.35 12.39 8.86
CA ASP A 170 7.57 13.10 8.53
C ASP A 170 8.13 13.70 9.82
N LYS A 171 9.39 13.44 10.11
CA LYS A 171 10.03 13.91 11.33
C LYS A 171 10.56 15.35 11.19
N GLU A 172 10.80 15.79 9.97
CA GLU A 172 11.47 17.06 9.69
C GLU A 172 10.50 18.14 9.23
N GLN A 173 9.31 17.76 8.71
CA GLN A 173 8.33 18.71 8.17
C GLN A 173 6.97 18.56 8.85
N ASP A 174 6.39 19.70 9.20
CA ASP A 174 5.02 19.80 9.72
C ASP A 174 4.03 20.01 8.56
N TRP A 175 3.48 18.91 8.06
CA TRP A 175 2.49 18.92 6.98
C TRP A 175 1.13 19.36 7.48
N LYS A 176 0.56 20.37 6.84
CA LYS A 176 -0.82 20.81 7.13
C LYS A 176 -1.81 20.12 6.23
N VAL A 177 -2.74 19.40 6.85
CA VAL A 177 -3.89 18.85 6.15
C VAL A 177 -4.87 19.98 5.85
N LEU A 178 -5.30 20.08 4.60
CA LEU A 178 -6.30 21.06 4.19
C LEU A 178 -7.69 20.61 4.65
N ASP A 179 -8.52 21.59 5.07
CA ASP A 179 -9.92 21.32 5.36
C ASP A 179 -10.67 20.90 4.09
N GLY A 180 -11.49 19.86 4.20
CA GLY A 180 -12.29 19.39 3.05
C GLY A 180 -12.66 17.91 3.15
N SER A 181 -13.36 17.44 2.11
CA SER A 181 -13.65 16.03 1.91
C SER A 181 -12.81 15.53 0.73
N TYR A 182 -11.99 14.54 0.97
CA TYR A 182 -11.05 14.01 0.01
C TYR A 182 -11.28 12.52 -0.22
N GLY A 183 -10.80 12.00 -1.34
CA GLY A 183 -10.88 10.59 -1.70
C GLY A 183 -9.56 10.08 -2.27
N LEU A 184 -9.55 8.82 -2.69
CA LEU A 184 -8.35 8.16 -3.22
C LEU A 184 -7.73 8.89 -4.42
N ALA A 185 -8.53 9.60 -5.21
CA ALA A 185 -8.05 10.42 -6.33
C ALA A 185 -7.14 11.58 -5.91
N ASN A 186 -7.16 11.97 -4.63
CA ASN A 186 -6.31 13.03 -4.09
C ASN A 186 -4.92 12.54 -3.64
N VAL A 187 -4.71 11.22 -3.54
CA VAL A 187 -3.44 10.64 -3.07
C VAL A 187 -2.28 11.00 -4.01
N ALA A 188 -2.40 10.67 -5.28
CA ALA A 188 -1.34 10.94 -6.26
C ALA A 188 -0.98 12.43 -6.37
N PRO A 189 -1.94 13.38 -6.54
CA PRO A 189 -1.64 14.80 -6.53
C PRO A 189 -0.98 15.30 -5.24
N THR A 190 -1.34 14.71 -4.09
CA THR A 190 -0.72 15.04 -2.81
C THR A 190 0.75 14.63 -2.79
N VAL A 191 1.05 13.39 -3.21
CA VAL A 191 2.43 12.89 -3.29
C VAL A 191 3.27 13.73 -4.26
N VAL A 192 2.75 14.02 -5.46
CA VAL A 192 3.42 14.90 -6.45
C VAL A 192 3.80 16.24 -5.82
N LYS A 193 2.85 16.86 -5.10
CA LYS A 193 3.09 18.13 -4.42
C LYS A 193 4.12 18.02 -3.31
N MET A 194 4.07 16.97 -2.49
CA MET A 194 5.02 16.72 -1.40
C MET A 194 6.45 16.54 -1.94
N MET A 195 6.61 15.92 -3.09
CA MET A 195 7.89 15.72 -3.76
C MET A 195 8.37 16.96 -4.52
N GLY A 196 7.59 18.05 -4.56
CA GLY A 196 7.93 19.26 -5.29
C GLY A 196 7.88 19.11 -6.81
N LEU A 197 7.15 18.13 -7.29
CA LEU A 197 6.92 17.88 -8.72
C LEU A 197 5.69 18.68 -9.17
N THR A 198 5.85 19.60 -10.09
CA THR A 198 4.77 20.46 -10.64
C THR A 198 4.85 20.52 -12.16
#